data_f8b5679ea6ee8cc3ce60ab9df679e32c
#
_entry.id   f8b5679ea6ee8cc3ce60ab9df679e32c
#
_cell.length_a   1.000
_cell.length_b   1.000
_cell.length_c   1.000
_cell.angle_alpha   90.00
_cell.angle_beta   90.00
_cell.angle_gamma   90.00
#
_symmetry.space_group_name_H-M   'P 1'
#
loop_
_entity.id
_entity.type
_entity.pdbx_description
1 polymer ?
#
loop_
_entity_poly.entity_id
_entity_poly.type
_entity_poly.pdbx_seq_one_letter_code
_entity_poly.pdbx_strand_id
1 'polypeptide(L)'
;MSMISWRTVLVGVCSTLTMDLLSGIAYRLRLTAPLSPNLLGRWFVFVARAQPLHADIARVSAVNHELAIAIPVHYAIGVTLASVYVWATFQLGWPKSSLVAAVGYGLCTSVFAWLLMFPSMGYGWFGAHGPAGTRLFVSSLWSHAFFGVGIWVALKIVSLA
;
A
#
# COMPACT_ATOMS: atom_id res chain seq x y z
N MET A 1 24.80 -6.10 -7.83
CA MET A 1 23.89 -5.00 -8.22
C MET A 1 23.19 -4.51 -6.97
N SER A 2 23.25 -3.23 -6.65
CA SER A 2 22.53 -2.70 -5.47
C SER A 2 21.03 -2.93 -5.66
N MET A 3 20.38 -3.50 -4.64
CA MET A 3 18.92 -3.76 -4.66
C MET A 3 18.10 -2.47 -4.86
N ILE A 4 18.65 -1.33 -4.50
CA ILE A 4 18.01 -0.03 -4.64
C ILE A 4 18.78 0.77 -5.69
N SER A 5 18.25 0.81 -6.90
CA SER A 5 18.67 1.73 -7.95
C SER A 5 17.64 2.87 -8.07
N TRP A 6 18.04 4.01 -8.64
CA TRP A 6 17.09 5.11 -8.93
C TRP A 6 15.89 4.62 -9.77
N ARG A 7 16.12 3.66 -10.67
CA ARG A 7 15.07 3.02 -11.48
C ARG A 7 14.04 2.28 -10.61
N THR A 8 14.50 1.55 -9.59
CA THR A 8 13.62 0.83 -8.66
C THR A 8 12.81 1.81 -7.80
N VAL A 9 13.43 2.92 -7.38
CA VAL A 9 12.71 4.00 -6.67
C VAL A 9 11.61 4.59 -7.55
N LEU A 10 11.91 4.88 -8.83
CA LEU A 10 10.89 5.36 -9.77
C LEU A 10 9.75 4.36 -9.95
N VAL A 11 10.06 3.07 -10.09
CA VAL A 11 9.02 2.04 -10.17
C VAL A 11 8.11 2.10 -8.95
N GLY A 12 8.66 2.17 -7.74
CA GLY A 12 7.88 2.26 -6.50
C GLY A 12 7.01 3.50 -6.40
N VAL A 13 7.57 4.67 -6.71
CA VAL A 13 6.83 5.94 -6.71
C VAL A 13 5.69 5.92 -7.73
N CYS A 14 5.96 5.52 -8.97
CA CYS A 14 4.95 5.44 -10.02
C CYS A 14 3.86 4.41 -9.69
N SER A 15 4.22 3.28 -9.08
CA SER A 15 3.26 2.25 -8.67
C SER A 15 2.32 2.75 -7.58
N THR A 16 2.86 3.43 -6.57
CA THR A 16 2.08 4.03 -5.49
C THR A 16 1.18 5.14 -6.01
N LEU A 17 1.69 6.00 -6.88
CA LEU A 17 0.88 7.04 -7.51
C LEU A 17 -0.27 6.45 -8.34
N THR A 18 -0.01 5.39 -9.11
CA THR A 18 -1.05 4.67 -9.88
C THR A 18 -2.12 4.11 -8.95
N MET A 19 -1.70 3.49 -7.85
CA MET A 19 -2.60 2.99 -6.81
C MET A 19 -3.47 4.12 -6.25
N ASP A 20 -2.89 5.25 -5.87
CA ASP A 20 -3.60 6.38 -5.28
C ASP A 20 -4.62 6.98 -6.27
N LEU A 21 -4.22 7.18 -7.53
CA LEU A 21 -5.10 7.72 -8.57
C LEU A 21 -6.28 6.80 -8.86
N LEU A 22 -6.03 5.51 -9.08
CA LEU A 22 -7.09 4.54 -9.39
C LEU A 22 -7.99 4.28 -8.18
N SER A 23 -7.43 4.22 -6.96
CA SER A 23 -8.22 4.12 -5.73
C SER A 23 -9.08 5.35 -5.51
N GLY A 24 -8.57 6.54 -5.80
CA GLY A 24 -9.33 7.78 -5.75
C GLY A 24 -10.49 7.81 -6.75
N ILE A 25 -10.29 7.32 -7.97
CA ILE A 25 -11.35 7.17 -8.97
C ILE A 25 -12.40 6.16 -8.49
N ALA A 26 -11.98 4.99 -8.01
CA ALA A 26 -12.88 3.95 -7.50
C ALA A 26 -13.72 4.46 -6.30
N TYR A 27 -13.11 5.27 -5.42
CA TYR A 27 -13.82 5.92 -4.33
C TYR A 27 -14.87 6.92 -4.82
N ARG A 28 -14.53 7.79 -5.78
CA ARG A 28 -15.48 8.74 -6.37
C ARG A 28 -16.67 8.05 -7.05
N LEU A 29 -16.42 6.88 -7.63
CA LEU A 29 -17.45 6.03 -8.23
C LEU A 29 -18.23 5.20 -7.17
N ARG A 30 -17.95 5.39 -5.87
CA ARG A 30 -18.56 4.68 -4.72
C ARG A 30 -18.34 3.15 -4.74
N LEU A 31 -17.34 2.68 -5.47
CA LEU A 31 -17.00 1.26 -5.56
C LEU A 31 -16.20 0.79 -4.34
N THR A 32 -15.45 1.71 -3.70
CA THR A 32 -14.57 1.42 -2.57
C THR A 32 -14.82 2.39 -1.41
N ALA A 33 -14.33 2.02 -0.21
CA ALA A 33 -14.31 2.86 0.99
C ALA A 33 -12.94 2.70 1.66
N PRO A 34 -11.90 3.38 1.14
CA PRO A 34 -10.53 3.24 1.62
C PRO A 34 -10.37 3.81 3.04
N LEU A 35 -9.30 3.36 3.71
CA LEU A 35 -8.88 3.94 4.97
C LEU A 35 -8.50 5.42 4.79
N SER A 36 -8.86 6.26 5.75
CA SER A 36 -8.44 7.66 5.76
C SER A 36 -6.91 7.77 5.89
N PRO A 37 -6.22 8.54 5.01
CA PRO A 37 -4.79 8.76 5.14
C PRO A 37 -4.37 9.36 6.49
N ASN A 38 -5.21 10.19 7.11
CA ASN A 38 -4.93 10.75 8.45
C ASN A 38 -4.81 9.64 9.49
N LEU A 39 -5.72 8.65 9.49
CA LEU A 39 -5.66 7.53 10.42
C LEU A 39 -4.40 6.68 10.21
N LEU A 40 -3.99 6.53 8.96
CA LEU A 40 -2.73 5.86 8.62
C LEU A 40 -1.53 6.63 9.21
N GLY A 41 -1.48 7.94 9.03
CA GLY A 41 -0.43 8.78 9.59
C GLY A 41 -0.41 8.76 11.12
N ARG A 42 -1.58 8.83 11.75
CA ARG A 42 -1.74 8.68 13.20
C ARG A 42 -1.15 7.37 13.68
N TRP A 43 -1.53 6.26 13.06
CA TRP A 43 -1.02 4.94 13.42
C TRP A 43 0.51 4.86 13.28
N PHE A 44 1.11 5.39 12.21
CA PHE A 44 2.57 5.42 12.06
C PHE A 44 3.28 6.19 13.17
N VAL A 45 2.70 7.30 13.65
CA VAL A 45 3.27 8.03 14.81
C VAL A 45 3.27 7.14 16.04
N PHE A 46 2.19 6.40 16.30
CA PHE A 46 2.13 5.49 17.43
C PHE A 46 3.04 4.27 17.27
N VAL A 47 3.18 3.73 16.05
CA VAL A 47 4.20 2.70 15.78
C VAL A 47 5.60 3.19 16.11
N ALA A 48 5.96 4.42 15.70
CA ALA A 48 7.25 5.03 16.02
C ALA A 48 7.47 5.25 17.52
N ARG A 49 6.39 5.36 18.29
CA ARG A 49 6.41 5.46 19.77
C ARG A 49 6.36 4.09 20.46
N ALA A 50 6.53 3.00 19.74
CA ALA A 50 6.38 1.62 20.23
C ALA A 50 4.99 1.31 20.83
N GLN A 51 3.94 1.98 20.34
CA GLN A 51 2.55 1.82 20.77
C GLN A 51 1.64 1.48 19.57
N PRO A 52 1.89 0.38 18.83
CA PRO A 52 1.17 0.09 17.58
C PRO A 52 -0.28 -0.37 17.78
N LEU A 53 -0.65 -0.86 18.98
CA LEU A 53 -1.91 -1.52 19.26
C LEU A 53 -2.95 -0.56 19.83
N HIS A 54 -4.10 -0.49 19.19
CA HIS A 54 -5.24 0.35 19.60
C HIS A 54 -6.54 -0.44 19.63
N ALA A 55 -7.44 -0.09 20.52
CA ALA A 55 -8.82 -0.61 20.49
C ALA A 55 -9.61 -0.02 19.30
N ASP A 56 -9.38 1.24 18.97
CA ASP A 56 -9.89 1.95 17.81
C ASP A 56 -9.05 3.21 17.57
N ILE A 57 -8.23 3.21 16.55
CA ILE A 57 -7.35 4.34 16.20
C ILE A 57 -8.13 5.63 15.88
N ALA A 58 -9.38 5.51 15.40
CA ALA A 58 -10.21 6.67 15.09
C ALA A 58 -10.64 7.44 16.35
N ARG A 59 -10.70 6.77 17.51
CA ARG A 59 -11.04 7.36 18.80
C ARG A 59 -9.85 7.93 19.56
N VAL A 60 -8.64 7.64 19.11
CA VAL A 60 -7.42 8.21 19.69
C VAL A 60 -7.29 9.67 19.26
N SER A 61 -6.77 10.52 20.15
CA SER A 61 -6.55 11.94 19.84
C SER A 61 -5.71 12.14 18.59
N ALA A 62 -6.14 13.05 17.74
CA ALA A 62 -5.42 13.38 16.52
C ALA A 62 -4.00 13.89 16.84
N VAL A 63 -3.06 13.55 15.96
CA VAL A 63 -1.67 13.97 16.05
C VAL A 63 -1.43 15.07 15.01
N ASN A 64 -0.58 16.04 15.36
CA ASN A 64 -0.25 17.09 14.41
C ASN A 64 0.41 16.51 13.14
N HIS A 65 0.02 17.05 11.98
CA HIS A 65 0.61 16.71 10.68
C HIS A 65 0.42 15.25 10.23
N GLU A 66 -0.65 14.58 10.64
CA GLU A 66 -0.94 13.17 10.27
C GLU A 66 -0.77 12.92 8.78
N LEU A 67 -1.35 13.76 7.93
CA LEU A 67 -1.25 13.61 6.48
C LEU A 67 0.17 13.80 5.96
N ALA A 68 0.89 14.78 6.50
CA ALA A 68 2.29 15.04 6.14
C ALA A 68 3.23 13.88 6.52
N ILE A 69 2.85 13.08 7.51
CA ILE A 69 3.56 11.85 7.92
C ILE A 69 3.09 10.66 7.05
N ALA A 70 1.78 10.56 6.82
CA ALA A 70 1.22 9.45 6.05
C ALA A 70 1.80 9.36 4.65
N ILE A 71 1.87 10.48 3.91
CA ILE A 71 2.30 10.49 2.51
C ILE A 71 3.73 9.94 2.34
N PRO A 72 4.77 10.48 2.96
CA PRO A 72 6.12 9.99 2.74
C PRO A 72 6.31 8.54 3.20
N VAL A 73 5.67 8.13 4.31
CA VAL A 73 5.75 6.74 4.77
C VAL A 73 5.04 5.79 3.82
N HIS A 74 3.87 6.16 3.31
CA HIS A 74 3.13 5.38 2.31
C HIS A 74 3.97 5.15 1.04
N TYR A 75 4.59 6.21 0.51
CA TYR A 75 5.47 6.10 -0.66
C TYR A 75 6.76 5.32 -0.35
N ALA A 76 7.34 5.44 0.84
CA ALA A 76 8.49 4.65 1.26
C ALA A 76 8.15 3.15 1.31
N ILE A 77 6.97 2.79 1.81
CA ILE A 77 6.46 1.40 1.78
C ILE A 77 6.30 0.93 0.33
N GLY A 78 5.70 1.74 -0.54
CA GLY A 78 5.53 1.41 -1.94
C GLY A 78 6.86 1.16 -2.66
N VAL A 79 7.87 2.02 -2.41
CA VAL A 79 9.24 1.83 -2.94
C VAL A 79 9.85 0.53 -2.41
N THR A 80 9.69 0.23 -1.13
CA THR A 80 10.20 -1.01 -0.52
C THR A 80 9.55 -2.23 -1.16
N LEU A 81 8.23 -2.26 -1.28
CA LEU A 81 7.50 -3.37 -1.90
C LEU A 81 7.87 -3.54 -3.38
N ALA A 82 7.97 -2.45 -4.14
CA ALA A 82 8.42 -2.52 -5.53
C ALA A 82 9.86 -3.05 -5.65
N SER A 83 10.75 -2.66 -4.72
CA SER A 83 12.12 -3.17 -4.67
C SER A 83 12.16 -4.68 -4.41
N VAL A 84 11.31 -5.17 -3.51
CA VAL A 84 11.15 -6.62 -3.27
C VAL A 84 10.65 -7.34 -4.52
N TYR A 85 9.66 -6.78 -5.23
CA TYR A 85 9.19 -7.36 -6.49
C TYR A 85 10.31 -7.46 -7.54
N VAL A 86 11.02 -6.36 -7.79
CA VAL A 86 12.13 -6.33 -8.75
C VAL A 86 13.22 -7.34 -8.37
N TRP A 87 13.57 -7.41 -7.09
CA TRP A 87 14.52 -8.40 -6.59
C TRP A 87 14.02 -9.84 -6.80
N ALA A 88 12.76 -10.12 -6.46
CA ALA A 88 12.17 -11.44 -6.62
C ALA A 88 12.13 -11.88 -8.10
N THR A 89 11.80 -10.99 -9.02
CA THR A 89 11.83 -11.30 -10.46
C THR A 89 13.22 -11.64 -10.94
N PHE A 90 14.26 -11.00 -10.37
CA PHE A 90 15.65 -11.29 -10.73
C PHE A 90 16.12 -12.64 -10.16
N GLN A 91 15.80 -12.92 -8.89
CA GLN A 91 16.27 -14.14 -8.20
C GLN A 91 15.50 -15.39 -8.60
N LEU A 92 14.19 -15.26 -8.82
CA LEU A 92 13.30 -16.40 -9.09
C LEU A 92 13.03 -16.59 -10.59
N GLY A 93 13.63 -15.78 -11.45
CA GLY A 93 13.40 -15.84 -12.90
C GLY A 93 11.96 -15.52 -13.30
N TRP A 94 11.22 -14.80 -12.46
CA TRP A 94 9.84 -14.40 -12.79
C TRP A 94 9.83 -13.42 -13.98
N PRO A 95 8.81 -13.51 -14.86
CA PRO A 95 8.71 -12.60 -16.00
C PRO A 95 8.47 -11.16 -15.52
N LYS A 96 9.49 -10.31 -15.66
CA LYS A 96 9.50 -8.91 -15.17
C LYS A 96 8.30 -8.08 -15.66
N SER A 97 7.82 -8.35 -16.86
CA SER A 97 6.75 -7.59 -17.50
C SER A 97 5.41 -8.33 -17.55
N SER A 98 5.20 -9.35 -16.74
CA SER A 98 3.92 -10.04 -16.63
C SER A 98 2.94 -9.23 -15.78
N LEU A 99 1.83 -8.81 -16.38
CA LEU A 99 0.73 -8.15 -15.65
C LEU A 99 0.18 -9.07 -14.54
N VAL A 100 0.00 -10.35 -14.86
CA VAL A 100 -0.54 -11.34 -13.90
C VAL A 100 0.38 -11.48 -12.69
N ALA A 101 1.70 -11.58 -12.91
CA ALA A 101 2.66 -11.69 -11.82
C ALA A 101 2.68 -10.39 -10.97
N ALA A 102 2.65 -9.22 -11.60
CA ALA A 102 2.67 -7.95 -10.89
C ALA A 102 1.39 -7.71 -10.06
N VAL A 103 0.21 -7.99 -10.64
CA VAL A 103 -1.07 -7.88 -9.94
C VAL A 103 -1.17 -8.93 -8.83
N GLY A 104 -0.77 -10.17 -9.09
CA GLY A 104 -0.72 -11.23 -8.08
C GLY A 104 0.17 -10.84 -6.90
N TYR A 105 1.36 -10.29 -7.16
CA TYR A 105 2.23 -9.76 -6.13
C TYR A 105 1.55 -8.62 -5.35
N GLY A 106 0.98 -7.65 -6.05
CA GLY A 106 0.23 -6.55 -5.41
C GLY A 106 -0.83 -7.09 -4.45
N LEU A 107 -1.66 -8.04 -4.90
CA LEU A 107 -2.67 -8.68 -4.05
C LEU A 107 -2.05 -9.40 -2.85
N CYS A 108 -0.91 -10.09 -3.01
CA CYS A 108 -0.21 -10.71 -1.88
C CYS A 108 0.24 -9.70 -0.83
N THR A 109 0.62 -8.47 -1.24
CA THR A 109 1.04 -7.44 -0.28
C THR A 109 -0.11 -6.94 0.61
N SER A 110 -1.38 -7.12 0.23
CA SER A 110 -2.52 -6.77 1.07
C SER A 110 -2.60 -7.57 2.38
N VAL A 111 -1.94 -8.72 2.44
CA VAL A 111 -1.84 -9.55 3.66
C VAL A 111 -1.26 -8.74 4.83
N PHE A 112 -0.29 -7.84 4.58
CA PHE A 112 0.26 -6.98 5.63
C PHE A 112 -0.79 -6.02 6.22
N ALA A 113 -1.67 -5.48 5.38
CA ALA A 113 -2.77 -4.64 5.86
C ALA A 113 -3.77 -5.47 6.69
N TRP A 114 -4.11 -6.67 6.24
CA TRP A 114 -5.13 -7.50 6.87
C TRP A 114 -4.71 -8.13 8.18
N LEU A 115 -3.44 -8.56 8.27
CA LEU A 115 -2.94 -9.34 9.40
C LEU A 115 -2.11 -8.52 10.39
N LEU A 116 -1.63 -7.34 10.00
CA LEU A 116 -0.83 -6.49 10.87
C LEU A 116 -1.50 -5.12 11.09
N MET A 117 -1.74 -4.35 10.04
CA MET A 117 -2.20 -2.99 10.15
C MET A 117 -3.62 -2.91 10.72
N PHE A 118 -4.60 -3.58 10.12
CA PHE A 118 -6.00 -3.50 10.57
C PHE A 118 -6.20 -4.00 12.01
N PRO A 119 -5.66 -5.17 12.41
CA PRO A 119 -5.74 -5.61 13.80
C PRO A 119 -5.09 -4.63 14.77
N SER A 120 -3.92 -4.08 14.44
CA SER A 120 -3.23 -3.13 15.30
C SER A 120 -3.95 -1.78 15.42
N MET A 121 -4.72 -1.38 14.41
CA MET A 121 -5.58 -0.21 14.45
C MET A 121 -6.89 -0.43 15.24
N GLY A 122 -7.18 -1.66 15.67
CA GLY A 122 -8.44 -2.03 16.34
C GLY A 122 -9.56 -2.43 15.38
N TYR A 123 -9.25 -2.61 14.09
CA TYR A 123 -10.26 -2.97 13.07
C TYR A 123 -10.42 -4.49 12.89
N GLY A 124 -9.69 -5.29 13.68
CA GLY A 124 -9.74 -6.75 13.60
C GLY A 124 -9.15 -7.32 12.31
N TRP A 125 -9.13 -8.63 12.21
CA TRP A 125 -8.66 -9.34 11.04
C TRP A 125 -9.46 -8.94 9.80
N PHE A 126 -8.77 -8.69 8.70
CA PHE A 126 -9.36 -8.28 7.43
C PHE A 126 -10.16 -6.96 7.50
N GLY A 127 -10.03 -6.19 8.58
CA GLY A 127 -10.76 -4.93 8.77
C GLY A 127 -12.25 -5.12 9.11
N ALA A 128 -12.63 -6.29 9.62
CA ALA A 128 -14.02 -6.67 9.88
C ALA A 128 -14.77 -5.72 10.84
N HIS A 129 -14.05 -5.10 11.77
CA HIS A 129 -14.59 -4.14 12.74
C HIS A 129 -14.27 -2.68 12.39
N GLY A 130 -13.69 -2.45 11.21
CA GLY A 130 -13.35 -1.10 10.75
C GLY A 130 -14.60 -0.28 10.36
N PRO A 131 -14.43 1.04 10.17
CA PRO A 131 -15.55 1.97 9.96
C PRO A 131 -16.38 1.69 8.69
N ALA A 132 -15.83 0.95 7.74
CA ALA A 132 -16.49 0.57 6.50
C ALA A 132 -16.83 -0.94 6.43
N GLY A 133 -16.57 -1.71 7.49
CA GLY A 133 -16.78 -3.15 7.54
C GLY A 133 -16.09 -3.89 6.38
N THR A 134 -16.78 -4.84 5.76
CA THR A 134 -16.25 -5.62 4.62
C THR A 134 -15.81 -4.78 3.42
N ARG A 135 -16.34 -3.56 3.27
CA ARG A 135 -15.92 -2.64 2.20
C ARG A 135 -14.46 -2.18 2.36
N LEU A 136 -13.94 -2.14 3.60
CA LEU A 136 -12.54 -1.83 3.86
C LEU A 136 -11.61 -2.93 3.30
N PHE A 137 -11.98 -4.20 3.49
CA PHE A 137 -11.28 -5.34 2.90
C PHE A 137 -11.27 -5.28 1.37
N VAL A 138 -12.44 -5.08 0.76
CA VAL A 138 -12.58 -4.97 -0.70
C VAL A 138 -11.77 -3.79 -1.24
N SER A 139 -11.77 -2.65 -0.53
CA SER A 139 -10.97 -1.48 -0.91
C SER A 139 -9.49 -1.77 -0.86
N SER A 140 -9.04 -2.50 0.15
CA SER A 140 -7.64 -2.94 0.25
C SER A 140 -7.24 -3.84 -0.93
N LEU A 141 -8.08 -4.81 -1.31
CA LEU A 141 -7.85 -5.65 -2.49
C LEU A 141 -7.67 -4.81 -3.77
N TRP A 142 -8.58 -3.89 -4.03
CA TRP A 142 -8.50 -3.02 -5.20
C TRP A 142 -7.25 -2.15 -5.19
N SER A 143 -6.93 -1.51 -4.07
CA SER A 143 -5.74 -0.66 -3.95
C SER A 143 -4.47 -1.45 -4.23
N HIS A 144 -4.32 -2.63 -3.66
CA HIS A 144 -3.15 -3.47 -3.89
C HIS A 144 -3.10 -4.08 -5.31
N ALA A 145 -4.25 -4.38 -5.93
CA ALA A 145 -4.30 -4.74 -7.34
C ALA A 145 -3.83 -3.57 -8.24
N PHE A 146 -4.27 -2.35 -7.95
CA PHE A 146 -3.83 -1.15 -8.66
C PHE A 146 -2.34 -0.87 -8.47
N PHE A 147 -1.79 -1.15 -7.28
CA PHE A 147 -0.35 -1.10 -7.06
C PHE A 147 0.40 -2.07 -7.99
N GLY A 148 -0.11 -3.30 -8.14
CA GLY A 148 0.44 -4.28 -9.08
C GLY A 148 0.36 -3.83 -10.54
N VAL A 149 -0.75 -3.23 -10.96
CA VAL A 149 -0.87 -2.59 -12.29
C VAL A 149 0.18 -1.49 -12.45
N GLY A 150 0.37 -0.67 -11.42
CA GLY A 150 1.38 0.38 -11.40
C GLY A 150 2.81 -0.15 -11.56
N ILE A 151 3.16 -1.26 -10.88
CA ILE A 151 4.44 -1.94 -11.07
C ILE A 151 4.64 -2.34 -12.54
N TRP A 152 3.63 -2.98 -13.12
CA TRP A 152 3.70 -3.43 -14.52
C TRP A 152 3.89 -2.28 -15.50
N VAL A 153 3.13 -1.19 -15.35
CA VAL A 153 3.25 0.02 -16.19
C VAL A 153 4.63 0.65 -16.04
N ALA A 154 5.05 0.87 -14.78
CA ALA A 154 6.32 1.52 -14.48
C ALA A 154 7.51 0.72 -15.01
N LEU A 155 7.51 -0.61 -14.91
CA LEU A 155 8.56 -1.45 -15.46
C LEU A 155 8.64 -1.37 -16.98
N LYS A 156 7.51 -1.25 -17.69
CA LYS A 156 7.52 -1.04 -19.14
C LYS A 156 8.12 0.31 -19.51
N ILE A 157 7.76 1.38 -18.81
CA ILE A 157 8.30 2.72 -19.06
C ILE A 157 9.80 2.76 -18.80
N VAL A 158 10.25 2.22 -17.66
CA VAL A 158 11.67 2.23 -17.28
C VAL A 158 12.52 1.33 -18.18
N SER A 159 11.93 0.28 -18.77
CA SER A 159 12.65 -0.60 -19.73
C SER A 159 12.77 0.02 -21.13
N LEU A 160 11.95 1.00 -21.46
CA LEU A 160 11.99 1.73 -22.73
C LEU A 160 12.94 2.94 -22.69
N ALA A 161 13.33 3.37 -21.49
CA ALA A 161 14.28 4.44 -21.24
C ALA A 161 15.67 3.89 -20.91
#